data_0238ce3c264b2d878d60ab31edd32bd2
#
_entry.id   0238ce3c264b2d878d60ab31edd32bd2
#
_cell.length_a   1.000
_cell.length_b   1.000
_cell.length_c   1.000
_cell.angle_alpha   90.00
_cell.angle_beta   90.00
_cell.angle_gamma   90.00
#
_symmetry.space_group_name_H-M   'P 1'
#
loop_
_entity.id
_entity.type
_entity.pdbx_description
1 polymer ?
#
loop_
_entity_poly.entity_id
_entity_poly.type
_entity_poly.pdbx_seq_one_letter_code
_entity_poly.pdbx_strand_id
1 'polypeptide(L)'
;IVCPGTLDGANSWGERAFIGLLENSNPANNNGWEDKGYVITNASDKELNFHIKPDDWANCYYKWNAIDPSYLIDNDGKHYLIYGSWHSGIAALEVDAETGKPLNTLPAPWGTSEDIAAYGSLITTRQMGNRWQASEGPEIIYNAATDYYYLFVAYDALDTPYNTRVCRSRNINGPYLGIDGVNLTQDGGEMLPVVTHPTNSATAMDG
;
A
#
# COMPACT_ATOMS: atom_id res chain seq x y z
N ILE A 1 -10.31 -6.22 -0.72
CA ILE A 1 -10.49 -6.99 -1.96
C ILE A 1 -9.83 -6.22 -3.08
N VAL A 2 -8.95 -6.86 -3.77
CA VAL A 2 -8.25 -6.29 -4.92
C VAL A 2 -8.89 -6.85 -6.19
N CYS A 3 -9.22 -5.99 -7.12
CA CYS A 3 -9.64 -6.41 -8.46
C CYS A 3 -8.60 -5.89 -9.47
N PRO A 4 -7.50 -6.59 -9.67
CA PRO A 4 -6.53 -6.18 -10.67
C PRO A 4 -7.08 -6.44 -12.07
N GLY A 5 -7.08 -5.45 -12.90
CA GLY A 5 -7.03 -5.59 -14.35
C GLY A 5 -8.24 -6.14 -15.10
N THR A 6 -9.35 -6.46 -14.44
CA THR A 6 -10.49 -7.10 -15.12
C THR A 6 -11.74 -6.23 -15.22
N LEU A 7 -11.77 -5.11 -14.55
CA LEU A 7 -12.85 -4.15 -14.72
C LEU A 7 -12.76 -3.54 -16.12
N ASP A 8 -13.81 -3.67 -16.88
CA ASP A 8 -13.95 -3.12 -18.25
C ASP A 8 -12.91 -3.61 -19.27
N GLY A 9 -12.47 -4.85 -19.14
CA GLY A 9 -11.53 -5.41 -20.11
C GLY A 9 -10.13 -4.82 -20.06
N ALA A 10 -9.76 -4.15 -18.98
CA ALA A 10 -8.40 -3.72 -18.76
C ALA A 10 -7.48 -4.94 -18.59
N ASN A 11 -6.39 -4.94 -19.33
CA ASN A 11 -5.43 -6.05 -19.33
C ASN A 11 -4.20 -5.79 -18.47
N SER A 12 -4.17 -4.69 -17.73
CA SER A 12 -2.99 -4.25 -17.00
C SER A 12 -3.10 -4.48 -15.52
N TRP A 13 -2.02 -4.96 -14.93
CA TRP A 13 -1.87 -5.13 -13.51
C TRP A 13 -1.84 -3.80 -12.77
N GLY A 14 -2.69 -3.65 -11.74
CA GLY A 14 -2.62 -2.53 -10.82
C GLY A 14 -3.10 -1.18 -11.36
N GLU A 15 -3.61 -1.12 -12.55
CA GLU A 15 -4.09 0.13 -13.12
C GLU A 15 -5.49 0.50 -12.66
N ARG A 16 -6.27 -0.53 -12.27
CA ARG A 16 -7.60 -0.37 -11.71
C ARG A 16 -7.73 -1.27 -10.50
N ALA A 17 -7.62 -0.69 -9.34
CA ALA A 17 -7.74 -1.40 -8.09
C ALA A 17 -8.55 -0.59 -7.08
N PHE A 18 -9.12 -1.30 -6.13
CA PHE A 18 -9.75 -0.68 -4.98
C PHE A 18 -9.57 -1.56 -3.74
N ILE A 19 -9.57 -0.93 -2.59
CA ILE A 19 -9.65 -1.59 -1.30
C ILE A 19 -11.09 -1.44 -0.83
N GLY A 20 -11.81 -2.56 -0.76
CA GLY A 20 -13.19 -2.62 -0.29
C GLY A 20 -13.30 -2.81 1.20
N LEU A 21 -14.42 -2.41 1.78
CA LEU A 21 -14.76 -2.61 3.18
C LEU A 21 -15.99 -3.49 3.29
N LEU A 22 -15.85 -4.58 4.03
CA LEU A 22 -16.96 -5.45 4.45
C LEU A 22 -17.06 -5.40 5.96
N GLU A 23 -18.27 -5.34 6.47
CA GLU A 23 -18.56 -5.31 7.91
C GLU A 23 -19.40 -6.52 8.32
N ASN A 24 -19.06 -7.09 9.48
CA ASN A 24 -19.87 -8.15 10.10
C ASN A 24 -19.71 -8.08 11.63
N SER A 25 -20.81 -8.00 12.35
CA SER A 25 -20.83 -8.00 13.82
C SER A 25 -20.37 -9.32 14.43
N ASN A 26 -20.37 -10.41 13.65
CA ASN A 26 -19.88 -11.73 14.05
C ASN A 26 -19.06 -12.35 12.91
N PRO A 27 -17.76 -12.03 12.79
CA PRO A 27 -16.92 -12.47 11.68
C PRO A 27 -16.69 -13.99 11.62
N ALA A 28 -16.98 -14.71 12.72
CA ALA A 28 -16.98 -16.18 12.72
C ALA A 28 -18.19 -16.78 11.96
N ASN A 29 -19.19 -15.98 11.65
CA ASN A 29 -20.33 -16.38 10.86
C ASN A 29 -20.12 -16.01 9.39
N ASN A 30 -20.19 -16.98 8.50
CA ASN A 30 -20.03 -16.76 7.06
C ASN A 30 -21.16 -15.90 6.43
N ASN A 31 -22.27 -15.74 7.13
CA ASN A 31 -23.38 -14.92 6.70
C ASN A 31 -23.39 -13.58 7.44
N GLY A 32 -24.01 -12.56 6.84
CA GLY A 32 -24.17 -11.26 7.49
C GLY A 32 -23.03 -10.26 7.23
N TRP A 33 -22.22 -10.51 6.22
CA TRP A 33 -21.29 -9.52 5.70
C TRP A 33 -22.02 -8.45 4.89
N GLU A 34 -21.82 -7.21 5.26
CA GLU A 34 -22.36 -6.05 4.56
C GLU A 34 -21.26 -5.35 3.77
N ASP A 35 -21.53 -5.10 2.50
CA ASP A 35 -20.64 -4.32 1.65
C ASP A 35 -20.80 -2.82 1.95
N LYS A 36 -19.76 -2.20 2.46
CA LYS A 36 -19.69 -0.76 2.76
C LYS A 36 -19.03 0.03 1.63
N GLY A 37 -18.82 -0.58 0.48
CA GLY A 37 -18.16 0.02 -0.67
C GLY A 37 -16.64 0.11 -0.48
N TYR A 38 -15.98 0.86 -1.33
CA TYR A 38 -14.54 0.99 -1.25
C TYR A 38 -14.09 2.02 -0.19
N VAL A 39 -12.91 1.80 0.35
CA VAL A 39 -12.19 2.75 1.22
C VAL A 39 -11.38 3.71 0.35
N ILE A 40 -10.65 3.15 -0.57
CA ILE A 40 -9.79 3.87 -1.51
C ILE A 40 -9.75 3.15 -2.85
N THR A 41 -9.60 3.91 -3.92
CA THR A 41 -9.46 3.37 -5.27
C THR A 41 -8.47 4.22 -6.07
N ASN A 42 -7.75 3.60 -6.97
CA ASN A 42 -7.03 4.28 -8.04
C ASN A 42 -7.85 4.31 -9.34
N ALA A 43 -9.13 3.95 -9.22
CA ALA A 43 -10.09 3.89 -10.30
C ALA A 43 -11.18 4.94 -10.13
N SER A 44 -11.63 5.55 -11.24
CA SER A 44 -12.94 6.18 -11.23
C SER A 44 -14.01 5.10 -11.20
N ASP A 45 -14.74 5.04 -10.13
CA ASP A 45 -15.90 4.17 -10.00
C ASP A 45 -17.11 4.70 -10.79
N LYS A 46 -17.13 5.99 -11.06
CA LYS A 46 -18.29 6.68 -11.60
C LYS A 46 -18.54 6.40 -13.06
N GLU A 47 -17.51 6.34 -13.85
CA GLU A 47 -17.60 6.16 -15.30
C GLU A 47 -16.60 5.14 -15.81
N LEU A 48 -15.80 4.60 -14.90
CA LEU A 48 -14.66 3.75 -15.21
C LEU A 48 -13.82 4.37 -16.33
N ASN A 49 -13.91 5.69 -16.41
CA ASN A 49 -13.27 6.47 -17.44
C ASN A 49 -11.83 6.69 -17.06
N PHE A 50 -11.12 5.58 -17.08
CA PHE A 50 -9.71 5.56 -16.83
C PHE A 50 -8.96 6.15 -17.98
N HIS A 51 -8.39 7.26 -17.73
CA HIS A 51 -7.42 7.88 -18.60
C HIS A 51 -5.99 7.56 -18.16
N ILE A 52 -5.74 6.31 -17.84
CA ILE A 52 -4.35 5.88 -17.83
C ILE A 52 -3.94 5.81 -19.29
N LYS A 53 -3.07 6.72 -19.64
CA LYS A 53 -2.36 6.62 -20.91
C LYS A 53 -1.22 5.64 -20.69
N PRO A 54 -1.27 4.45 -21.28
CA PRO A 54 -0.20 3.45 -21.10
C PRO A 54 1.18 3.99 -21.46
N ASP A 55 1.21 5.03 -22.29
CA ASP A 55 2.43 5.63 -22.81
C ASP A 55 2.95 6.79 -21.97
N ASP A 56 2.21 7.21 -20.95
CA ASP A 56 2.54 8.39 -20.14
C ASP A 56 2.53 8.05 -18.64
N TRP A 57 3.36 7.11 -18.30
CA TRP A 57 3.49 6.67 -16.92
C TRP A 57 4.13 7.69 -15.98
N ALA A 58 4.88 8.64 -16.51
CA ALA A 58 5.44 9.73 -15.74
C ALA A 58 4.34 10.62 -15.15
N ASN A 59 3.20 10.69 -15.82
CA ASN A 59 2.01 11.40 -15.40
C ASN A 59 0.90 10.43 -14.97
N CYS A 60 1.25 9.26 -14.48
CA CYS A 60 0.28 8.34 -13.88
C CYS A 60 -0.55 9.07 -12.85
N TYR A 61 -1.84 9.00 -13.00
CA TYR A 61 -2.81 9.76 -12.23
C TYR A 61 -2.90 9.38 -10.75
N TYR A 62 -2.34 8.26 -10.38
CA TYR A 62 -2.24 7.84 -8.98
C TYR A 62 -0.79 7.55 -8.63
N LYS A 63 -0.41 7.84 -7.41
CA LYS A 63 0.94 7.56 -6.93
C LYS A 63 1.04 6.24 -6.18
N TRP A 64 0.01 5.90 -5.43
CA TRP A 64 0.00 4.65 -4.67
C TRP A 64 -1.11 3.75 -5.18
N ASN A 65 -0.76 2.52 -5.43
CA ASN A 65 -1.71 1.53 -5.91
C ASN A 65 -2.67 1.13 -4.78
N ALA A 66 -3.96 1.11 -5.02
CA ALA A 66 -4.99 0.76 -4.04
C ALA A 66 -5.10 -0.76 -3.87
N ILE A 67 -3.98 -1.40 -3.48
CA ILE A 67 -3.89 -2.83 -3.18
C ILE A 67 -3.03 -3.07 -1.94
N ASP A 68 -2.96 -4.31 -1.50
CA ASP A 68 -2.19 -4.79 -0.35
C ASP A 68 -2.50 -4.02 0.94
N PRO A 69 -3.78 -3.98 1.38
CA PRO A 69 -4.14 -3.24 2.58
C PRO A 69 -3.69 -3.95 3.85
N SER A 70 -3.11 -3.18 4.77
CA SER A 70 -2.93 -3.51 6.17
C SER A 70 -3.60 -2.46 7.03
N TYR A 71 -4.02 -2.83 8.23
CA TYR A 71 -4.76 -1.92 9.11
C TYR A 71 -4.15 -1.90 10.50
N LEU A 72 -3.95 -0.71 11.02
CA LEU A 72 -3.33 -0.50 12.33
C LEU A 72 -4.03 0.60 13.11
N ILE A 73 -4.11 0.43 14.42
CA ILE A 73 -4.45 1.49 15.38
C ILE A 73 -3.14 1.92 16.04
N ASP A 74 -2.85 3.20 16.01
CA ASP A 74 -1.65 3.74 16.65
C ASP A 74 -1.83 3.89 18.17
N ASN A 75 -0.78 4.36 18.84
CA ASN A 75 -0.78 4.52 20.29
C ASN A 75 -1.71 5.63 20.78
N ASP A 76 -2.11 6.55 19.92
CA ASP A 76 -3.03 7.62 20.21
C ASP A 76 -4.50 7.24 19.91
N GLY A 77 -4.73 6.01 19.49
CA GLY A 77 -6.04 5.48 19.12
C GLY A 77 -6.52 5.92 17.74
N LYS A 78 -5.65 6.44 16.90
CA LYS A 78 -5.95 6.76 15.52
C LYS A 78 -5.85 5.53 14.64
N HIS A 79 -6.71 5.45 13.67
CA HIS A 79 -6.84 4.31 12.77
C HIS A 79 -6.19 4.61 11.42
N TYR A 80 -5.41 3.67 10.91
CA TYR A 80 -4.68 3.83 9.66
C TYR A 80 -4.88 2.66 8.73
N LEU A 81 -5.07 2.98 7.47
CA LEU A 81 -4.90 2.08 6.35
C LEU A 81 -3.48 2.25 5.79
N ILE A 82 -2.73 1.16 5.77
CA ILE A 82 -1.42 1.09 5.14
C ILE A 82 -1.59 0.35 3.84
N TYR A 83 -1.15 0.91 2.74
CA TYR A 83 -1.40 0.30 1.44
C TYR A 83 -0.39 0.75 0.39
N GLY A 84 -0.37 0.08 -0.72
CA GLY A 84 0.47 0.39 -1.88
C GLY A 84 1.22 -0.84 -2.36
N SER A 85 1.54 -0.82 -3.62
CA SER A 85 2.27 -1.89 -4.28
C SER A 85 2.91 -1.35 -5.55
N TRP A 86 4.18 -1.58 -5.70
CA TRP A 86 5.00 -1.12 -6.82
C TRP A 86 5.00 0.40 -6.96
N HIS A 87 4.40 0.97 -7.92
CA HIS A 87 4.26 2.41 -8.19
C HIS A 87 5.23 3.30 -7.38
N SER A 88 4.74 4.28 -6.67
CA SER A 88 5.62 5.20 -5.94
C SER A 88 5.94 4.77 -4.51
N GLY A 89 5.50 3.58 -4.11
CA GLY A 89 5.79 3.03 -2.78
C GLY A 89 4.54 2.79 -1.93
N ILE A 90 4.73 2.87 -0.62
CA ILE A 90 3.73 2.54 0.41
C ILE A 90 3.28 3.82 1.10
N ALA A 91 1.98 3.93 1.32
CA ALA A 91 1.34 5.06 1.99
C ALA A 91 0.66 4.65 3.30
N ALA A 92 0.57 5.58 4.23
CA ALA A 92 -0.27 5.52 5.42
C ALA A 92 -1.38 6.57 5.32
N LEU A 93 -2.62 6.13 5.39
CA LEU A 93 -3.82 6.97 5.33
C LEU A 93 -4.58 6.87 6.64
N GLU A 94 -4.78 7.99 7.35
CA GLU A 94 -5.64 8.03 8.52
C GLU A 94 -7.11 7.87 8.10
N VAL A 95 -7.83 6.97 8.78
CA VAL A 95 -9.23 6.68 8.52
C VAL A 95 -10.06 6.88 9.77
N ASP A 96 -11.33 7.14 9.58
CA ASP A 96 -12.28 7.32 10.66
C ASP A 96 -12.49 5.98 11.40
N ALA A 97 -12.43 6.02 12.73
CA ALA A 97 -12.49 4.85 13.58
C ALA A 97 -13.85 4.13 13.56
N GLU A 98 -14.93 4.84 13.28
CA GLU A 98 -16.28 4.28 13.29
C GLU A 98 -16.65 3.69 11.93
N THR A 99 -16.21 4.35 10.87
CA THR A 99 -16.62 4.01 9.50
C THR A 99 -15.55 3.26 8.70
N GLY A 100 -14.28 3.31 9.14
CA GLY A 100 -13.15 2.76 8.39
C GLY A 100 -12.87 3.46 7.06
N LYS A 101 -13.47 4.63 6.84
CA LYS A 101 -13.32 5.42 5.62
C LYS A 101 -12.34 6.57 5.82
N PRO A 102 -11.75 7.11 4.74
CA PRO A 102 -10.92 8.31 4.84
C PRO A 102 -11.65 9.44 5.55
N LEU A 103 -10.94 10.21 6.39
CA LEU A 103 -11.51 11.33 7.16
C LEU A 103 -12.10 12.42 6.26
N ASN A 104 -11.59 12.58 5.06
CA ASN A 104 -12.03 13.56 4.09
C ASN A 104 -12.47 12.88 2.80
N THR A 105 -13.36 13.53 2.06
CA THR A 105 -13.68 13.11 0.70
C THR A 105 -12.41 13.14 -0.15
N LEU A 106 -12.07 12.02 -0.73
CA LEU A 106 -10.91 11.94 -1.60
C LEU A 106 -11.20 12.63 -2.94
N PRO A 107 -10.25 13.38 -3.51
CA PRO A 107 -10.34 13.86 -4.87
C PRO A 107 -10.28 12.69 -5.85
N ALA A 108 -10.41 12.98 -7.12
CA ALA A 108 -10.20 11.96 -8.14
C ALA A 108 -8.76 11.41 -8.05
N PRO A 109 -8.55 10.10 -8.18
CA PRO A 109 -7.25 9.47 -7.95
C PRO A 109 -6.15 9.92 -8.94
N TRP A 110 -6.52 10.57 -10.01
CA TRP A 110 -5.64 11.18 -11.00
C TRP A 110 -5.61 12.71 -10.92
N GLY A 111 -5.73 13.24 -9.74
CA GLY A 111 -5.65 14.68 -9.52
C GLY A 111 -4.24 15.24 -9.68
N THR A 112 -4.11 16.51 -9.34
CA THR A 112 -2.82 17.21 -9.31
C THR A 112 -1.96 16.72 -8.14
N SER A 113 -0.73 17.19 -8.06
CA SER A 113 0.17 16.84 -6.94
C SER A 113 -0.35 17.27 -5.58
N GLU A 114 -1.21 18.29 -5.52
CA GLU A 114 -1.83 18.75 -4.29
C GLU A 114 -2.92 17.78 -3.79
N ASP A 115 -3.61 17.13 -4.71
CA ASP A 115 -4.65 16.17 -4.39
C ASP A 115 -4.09 14.87 -3.79
N ILE A 116 -2.85 14.56 -4.10
CA ILE A 116 -2.22 13.31 -3.70
C ILE A 116 -2.07 13.20 -2.19
N ALA A 117 -1.85 14.30 -1.49
CA ALA A 117 -1.74 14.32 -0.02
C ALA A 117 -3.03 13.82 0.66
N ALA A 118 -4.18 13.91 0.01
CA ALA A 118 -5.44 13.39 0.52
C ALA A 118 -5.48 11.84 0.57
N TYR A 119 -4.62 11.18 -0.20
CA TYR A 119 -4.52 9.72 -0.26
C TYR A 119 -3.56 9.14 0.79
N GLY A 120 -3.00 9.96 1.65
CA GLY A 120 -2.10 9.58 2.72
C GLY A 120 -0.69 10.12 2.58
N SER A 121 0.16 9.70 3.49
CA SER A 121 1.58 10.06 3.53
C SER A 121 2.44 8.93 2.99
N LEU A 122 3.38 9.24 2.11
CA LEU A 122 4.39 8.28 1.69
C LEU A 122 5.25 7.89 2.90
N ILE A 123 5.34 6.60 3.22
CA ILE A 123 6.14 6.10 4.34
C ILE A 123 7.40 5.35 3.90
N THR A 124 7.37 4.72 2.72
CA THR A 124 8.56 4.12 2.12
C THR A 124 8.47 4.04 0.60
N THR A 125 9.62 4.16 -0.05
CA THR A 125 9.82 3.93 -1.48
C THR A 125 11.20 3.33 -1.72
N ARG A 126 11.36 2.48 -2.71
CA ARG A 126 12.69 2.00 -3.14
C ARG A 126 13.35 2.97 -4.11
N GLN A 127 12.54 3.58 -4.95
CA GLN A 127 13.02 4.51 -5.97
C GLN A 127 11.95 5.52 -6.28
N MET A 128 12.20 6.76 -5.90
CA MET A 128 11.27 7.86 -6.10
C MET A 128 10.88 7.99 -7.57
N GLY A 129 9.56 8.08 -7.83
CA GLY A 129 9.05 8.26 -9.18
C GLY A 129 9.12 7.03 -10.09
N ASN A 130 9.65 5.91 -9.61
CA ASN A 130 9.66 4.66 -10.37
C ASN A 130 8.45 3.80 -10.02
N ARG A 131 7.61 3.51 -11.00
CA ARG A 131 6.47 2.61 -10.82
C ARG A 131 6.84 1.12 -10.74
N TRP A 132 8.02 0.74 -11.21
CA TRP A 132 8.50 -0.63 -11.28
C TRP A 132 9.46 -0.98 -10.14
N GLN A 133 9.27 -0.35 -9.00
CA GLN A 133 10.20 -0.48 -7.88
C GLN A 133 10.13 -1.81 -7.11
N ALA A 134 9.17 -2.68 -7.43
CA ALA A 134 9.01 -4.00 -6.82
C ALA A 134 9.08 -3.98 -5.29
N SER A 135 8.14 -3.27 -4.69
CA SER A 135 7.96 -3.12 -3.25
C SER A 135 6.46 -3.20 -2.96
N GLU A 136 6.02 -4.19 -2.16
CA GLU A 136 4.61 -4.49 -1.96
C GLU A 136 4.32 -5.19 -0.62
N GLY A 137 3.04 -5.44 -0.32
CA GLY A 137 2.63 -6.22 0.84
C GLY A 137 3.02 -5.59 2.19
N PRO A 138 2.68 -4.32 2.46
CA PRO A 138 3.08 -3.67 3.70
C PRO A 138 2.32 -4.23 4.91
N GLU A 139 3.04 -4.43 6.01
CA GLU A 139 2.47 -4.74 7.32
C GLU A 139 3.22 -3.97 8.40
N ILE A 140 2.50 -3.31 9.31
CA ILE A 140 3.11 -2.60 10.43
C ILE A 140 2.76 -3.28 11.74
N ILE A 141 3.78 -3.52 12.56
CA ILE A 141 3.64 -4.03 13.91
C ILE A 141 4.26 -3.02 14.90
N TYR A 142 3.50 -2.61 15.89
CA TYR A 142 4.02 -1.82 16.99
C TYR A 142 4.59 -2.74 18.08
N ASN A 143 5.80 -2.44 18.51
CA ASN A 143 6.44 -3.13 19.62
C ASN A 143 6.62 -2.17 20.81
N ALA A 144 5.78 -2.35 21.83
CA ALA A 144 5.78 -1.50 23.03
C ALA A 144 7.09 -1.59 23.84
N ALA A 145 7.83 -2.72 23.77
CA ALA A 145 9.08 -2.86 24.52
C ALA A 145 10.21 -2.00 23.93
N THR A 146 10.15 -1.72 22.63
CA THR A 146 11.15 -0.89 21.93
C THR A 146 10.61 0.48 21.56
N ASP A 147 9.29 0.68 21.69
CA ASP A 147 8.57 1.87 21.29
C ASP A 147 8.83 2.23 19.82
N TYR A 148 8.71 1.22 18.94
CA TYR A 148 8.85 1.36 17.50
C TYR A 148 7.70 0.69 16.76
N TYR A 149 7.32 1.32 15.65
CA TYR A 149 6.58 0.72 14.56
C TYR A 149 7.58 0.05 13.61
N TYR A 150 7.40 -1.22 13.35
CA TYR A 150 8.19 -2.00 12.40
C TYR A 150 7.36 -2.23 11.15
N LEU A 151 7.80 -1.69 10.04
CA LEU A 151 7.18 -1.88 8.73
C LEU A 151 7.88 -3.00 7.99
N PHE A 152 7.14 -4.03 7.68
CA PHE A 152 7.55 -5.14 6.82
C PHE A 152 7.03 -4.90 5.41
N VAL A 153 7.86 -5.14 4.41
CA VAL A 153 7.52 -4.98 3.00
C VAL A 153 8.18 -6.08 2.20
N ALA A 154 7.45 -6.64 1.25
CA ALA A 154 8.03 -7.57 0.30
C ALA A 154 8.75 -6.82 -0.82
N TYR A 155 9.92 -7.32 -1.19
CA TYR A 155 10.76 -6.79 -2.26
C TYR A 155 10.91 -7.79 -3.38
N ASP A 156 11.10 -7.25 -4.57
CA ASP A 156 11.33 -7.93 -5.82
C ASP A 156 10.06 -8.57 -6.42
N ALA A 157 10.15 -9.14 -7.59
CA ALA A 157 9.01 -9.75 -8.27
C ALA A 157 8.87 -11.23 -7.88
N LEU A 158 7.65 -11.77 -8.00
CA LEU A 158 7.34 -13.16 -7.62
C LEU A 158 8.18 -14.21 -8.37
N ASP A 159 8.69 -13.88 -9.54
CA ASP A 159 9.53 -14.73 -10.37
C ASP A 159 11.04 -14.53 -10.12
N THR A 160 11.38 -13.75 -9.11
CA THR A 160 12.76 -13.46 -8.69
C THR A 160 12.93 -13.82 -7.20
N PRO A 161 14.07 -13.53 -6.55
CA PRO A 161 14.23 -13.76 -5.12
C PRO A 161 13.31 -12.88 -4.27
N TYR A 162 12.02 -13.14 -4.32
CA TYR A 162 11.01 -12.46 -3.49
C TYR A 162 11.39 -12.56 -2.02
N ASN A 163 11.46 -11.45 -1.32
CA ASN A 163 11.98 -11.42 0.03
C ASN A 163 11.26 -10.38 0.89
N THR A 164 11.21 -10.63 2.20
CA THR A 164 10.64 -9.69 3.17
C THR A 164 11.74 -8.88 3.81
N ARG A 165 11.53 -7.58 3.89
CA ARG A 165 12.43 -6.62 4.52
C ARG A 165 11.71 -5.83 5.59
N VAL A 166 12.46 -5.24 6.52
CA VAL A 166 11.94 -4.46 7.63
C VAL A 166 12.68 -3.14 7.80
N CYS A 167 11.93 -2.13 8.18
CA CYS A 167 12.43 -0.86 8.69
C CYS A 167 11.62 -0.43 9.90
N ARG A 168 11.96 0.67 10.53
CA ARG A 168 11.28 1.12 11.74
C ARG A 168 11.15 2.63 11.84
N SER A 169 10.13 3.07 12.58
CA SER A 169 9.89 4.46 12.92
C SER A 169 9.33 4.59 14.33
N ARG A 170 9.45 5.79 14.92
CA ARG A 170 8.73 6.16 16.15
C ARG A 170 7.30 6.59 15.91
N ASN A 171 6.96 6.91 14.67
CA ASN A 171 5.64 7.36 14.27
C ASN A 171 5.13 6.53 13.08
N ILE A 172 3.83 6.27 13.07
CA ILE A 172 3.22 5.49 11.99
C ILE A 172 3.40 6.14 10.60
N ASN A 173 3.39 7.47 10.56
CA ASN A 173 3.61 8.25 9.33
C ASN A 173 5.10 8.47 9.01
N GLY A 174 5.99 7.79 9.74
CA GLY A 174 7.43 7.93 9.52
C GLY A 174 8.09 9.10 10.30
N PRO A 175 9.35 9.42 9.97
CA PRO A 175 10.14 8.76 8.95
C PRO A 175 10.53 7.33 9.31
N TYR A 176 10.35 6.40 8.40
CA TYR A 176 10.91 5.07 8.54
C TYR A 176 12.36 5.10 8.09
N LEU A 177 13.22 4.55 8.93
CA LEU A 177 14.66 4.55 8.67
C LEU A 177 15.13 3.14 8.29
N GLY A 178 15.97 3.09 7.29
CA GLY A 178 16.67 1.90 6.87
C GLY A 178 17.76 1.49 7.85
N ILE A 179 18.44 0.40 7.55
CA ILE A 179 19.57 -0.13 8.33
C ILE A 179 20.73 0.86 8.42
N ASP A 180 20.88 1.69 7.41
CA ASP A 180 21.88 2.73 7.28
C ASP A 180 21.48 4.08 7.93
N GLY A 181 20.26 4.15 8.47
CA GLY A 181 19.70 5.37 9.05
C GLY A 181 19.15 6.37 8.03
N VAL A 182 19.10 6.02 6.75
CA VAL A 182 18.53 6.87 5.70
C VAL A 182 17.00 6.78 5.77
N ASN A 183 16.35 7.93 5.57
CA ASN A 183 14.89 7.99 5.46
C ASN A 183 14.41 7.31 4.17
N LEU A 184 13.56 6.31 4.31
CA LEU A 184 13.09 5.48 3.21
C LEU A 184 12.06 6.15 2.29
N THR A 185 11.73 7.40 2.52
CA THR A 185 11.03 8.24 1.53
C THR A 185 11.99 8.91 0.55
N GLN A 186 13.28 8.67 0.69
CA GLN A 186 14.36 9.20 -0.16
C GLN A 186 15.06 8.04 -0.88
N ASP A 187 15.64 8.34 -2.02
CA ASP A 187 16.45 7.35 -2.74
C ASP A 187 17.69 6.95 -1.93
N GLY A 188 18.08 5.70 -2.03
CA GLY A 188 19.30 5.15 -1.46
C GLY A 188 19.17 4.58 -0.06
N GLY A 189 18.00 4.65 0.57
CA GLY A 189 17.77 3.96 1.85
C GLY A 189 17.61 2.44 1.64
N GLU A 190 18.11 1.65 2.60
CA GLU A 190 18.06 0.21 2.51
C GLU A 190 17.37 -0.42 3.74
N MET A 191 16.36 -1.26 3.47
CA MET A 191 15.66 -2.02 4.51
C MET A 191 16.43 -3.29 4.88
N LEU A 192 16.37 -3.67 6.15
CA LEU A 192 17.00 -4.89 6.64
C LEU A 192 16.27 -6.14 6.11
N PRO A 193 16.96 -7.06 5.41
CA PRO A 193 16.38 -8.35 5.05
C PRO A 193 16.01 -9.18 6.28
N VAL A 194 14.81 -9.74 6.31
CA VAL A 194 14.32 -10.58 7.42
C VAL A 194 14.14 -12.02 6.95
N VAL A 195 13.43 -12.18 5.84
CA VAL A 195 13.20 -13.48 5.21
C VAL A 195 13.66 -13.39 3.78
N THR A 196 14.63 -14.19 3.44
CA THR A 196 15.16 -14.26 2.08
C THR A 196 15.18 -15.70 1.62
N HIS A 197 14.94 -15.92 0.35
CA HIS A 197 15.09 -17.24 -0.22
C HIS A 197 16.56 -17.49 -0.57
N PRO A 198 17.13 -18.65 -0.24
CA PRO A 198 18.55 -18.92 -0.46
C PRO A 198 18.92 -19.14 -1.93
N THR A 199 17.93 -19.34 -2.79
CA THR A 199 18.16 -19.61 -4.21
C THR A 199 17.30 -18.72 -5.09
N ASN A 200 17.90 -18.18 -6.14
CA ASN A 200 17.24 -17.40 -7.18
C ASN A 200 16.46 -18.28 -8.16
N SER A 201 15.82 -19.32 -7.73
CA SER A 201 15.10 -20.19 -8.66
C SER A 201 13.61 -19.90 -8.63
N ALA A 202 12.94 -20.12 -9.76
CA ALA A 202 11.49 -20.04 -9.85
C ALA A 202 10.77 -21.03 -8.89
N THR A 203 11.51 -21.98 -8.34
CA THR A 203 11.06 -22.92 -7.31
C THR A 203 11.12 -22.33 -5.91
N ALA A 204 11.58 -21.11 -5.76
CA ALA A 204 11.66 -20.40 -4.48
C ALA A 204 10.29 -20.23 -3.80
N MET A 205 9.21 -20.38 -4.53
CA MET A 205 7.84 -20.30 -4.02
C MET A 205 7.28 -21.62 -3.50
N ASP A 206 8.03 -22.72 -3.65
CA ASP A 206 7.59 -24.06 -3.27
C ASP A 206 8.05 -24.48 -1.86
N GLY A 207 8.59 -23.57 -1.07
CA GLY A 207 9.13 -23.82 0.26
C GLY A 207 8.26 -23.39 1.41
#